data_14caa1dac80764e22a8254ed1f9ba755
#
_entry.id   14caa1dac80764e22a8254ed1f9ba755
#
_cell.length_a   1.000
_cell.length_b   1.000
_cell.length_c   1.000
_cell.angle_alpha   90.00
_cell.angle_beta   90.00
_cell.angle_gamma   90.00
#
_symmetry.space_group_name_H-M   'P 1'
#
loop_
_entity.id
_entity.type
_entity.pdbx_description
1 polymer ?
#
loop_
_entity_poly.entity_id
_entity_poly.type
_entity_poly.pdbx_seq_one_letter_code
_entity_poly.pdbx_strand_id
1 'polypeptide(L)'
;TDDSSLAEAGTNMVEADLDGISDTGILDSESLINESDNSSATDMASLDNTVDLTNSSDINDTADISSSSDIGESTSVNAQISLHKGPEINFSEDTLMEWPVNGHVLIDYSMDQSVYFPTLDQYKLSPAISVQAVEGAPVVSAVNGTVYSIENNAQTGTTVTMELGNGYQAIYGQLTDLDVAEGDTVTKGSIIGYVAAPTIYYSEEGSNLYFAMKKDGEPIDPITYLP
;
A
#
# COMPACT_ATOMS: atom_id res chain seq x y z
N THR A 1 5.04 68.61 -39.26
CA THR A 1 4.40 69.31 -38.13
C THR A 1 3.90 68.26 -37.17
N ASP A 2 4.71 67.96 -36.16
CA ASP A 2 4.60 68.35 -34.78
C ASP A 2 3.30 67.80 -34.10
N ASP A 3 3.33 67.09 -33.09
CA ASP A 3 3.76 67.49 -31.76
C ASP A 3 3.85 66.26 -30.84
N SER A 4 4.87 66.25 -30.04
CA SER A 4 5.18 65.44 -28.91
C SER A 4 4.23 65.74 -27.72
N SER A 5 3.82 64.72 -26.98
CA SER A 5 3.52 64.92 -25.57
C SER A 5 3.82 63.67 -24.75
N LEU A 6 4.91 63.74 -24.06
CA LEU A 6 5.30 62.92 -22.90
C LEU A 6 4.37 63.27 -21.72
N ALA A 7 3.84 62.26 -21.06
CA ALA A 7 3.34 62.42 -19.70
C ALA A 7 3.88 61.28 -18.82
N GLU A 8 4.89 61.69 -18.04
CA GLU A 8 5.31 61.00 -16.83
C GLU A 8 4.21 61.12 -15.75
N ALA A 9 4.00 60.05 -15.03
CA ALA A 9 3.42 60.06 -13.67
C ALA A 9 3.78 58.73 -13.08
N GLY A 10 4.68 58.62 -12.16
CA GLY A 10 4.63 59.21 -10.83
C GLY A 10 4.59 58.04 -9.88
N THR A 11 5.78 57.53 -9.47
CA THR A 11 6.03 56.62 -8.34
C THR A 11 5.39 57.22 -7.11
N ASN A 12 4.57 56.43 -6.43
CA ASN A 12 4.18 56.70 -5.05
C ASN A 12 4.54 55.46 -4.22
N MET A 13 5.74 55.51 -3.63
CA MET A 13 6.15 54.73 -2.51
C MET A 13 5.43 55.26 -1.28
N VAL A 14 4.70 54.43 -0.59
CA VAL A 14 4.33 54.64 0.81
C VAL A 14 5.12 53.66 1.63
N GLU A 15 6.17 54.17 2.24
CA GLU A 15 6.78 53.58 3.42
C GLU A 15 5.75 53.64 4.56
N ALA A 16 5.51 52.54 5.20
CA ALA A 16 4.80 52.47 6.47
C ALA A 16 5.78 51.97 7.53
N ASP A 17 5.96 52.84 8.50
CA ASP A 17 6.83 52.75 9.62
C ASP A 17 6.64 51.51 10.48
N LEU A 18 7.78 50.90 10.83
CA LEU A 18 7.94 49.99 11.95
C LEU A 18 8.10 50.80 13.24
N ASP A 19 7.14 50.76 14.11
CA ASP A 19 7.36 51.07 15.53
C ASP A 19 6.65 50.03 16.43
N GLY A 20 7.44 49.33 17.12
CA GLY A 20 7.57 48.80 18.41
C GLY A 20 6.31 48.52 19.23
N ILE A 21 6.15 47.25 19.60
CA ILE A 21 5.70 46.91 20.95
C ILE A 21 6.51 45.71 21.44
N SER A 22 7.44 45.97 22.32
CA SER A 22 7.95 45.03 23.29
C SER A 22 6.88 44.90 24.39
N ASP A 23 6.44 43.70 24.67
CA ASP A 23 6.09 43.39 26.05
C ASP A 23 6.25 41.91 26.38
N THR A 24 7.00 41.73 27.40
CA THR A 24 7.36 40.56 28.14
C THR A 24 6.16 39.94 28.84
N GLY A 25 5.95 38.65 28.65
CA GLY A 25 4.98 37.87 29.43
C GLY A 25 5.45 36.42 29.60
N ILE A 26 6.45 36.27 30.47
CA ILE A 26 6.80 34.98 31.05
C ILE A 26 5.68 34.63 32.04
N LEU A 27 4.98 33.56 31.84
CA LEU A 27 4.24 32.87 32.89
C LEU A 27 4.61 31.41 32.89
N ASP A 28 5.52 31.15 33.79
CA ASP A 28 5.79 29.90 34.46
C ASP A 28 4.48 29.35 35.07
N SER A 29 4.20 28.11 34.84
CA SER A 29 3.27 27.34 35.66
C SER A 29 3.74 25.90 35.69
N GLU A 30 4.54 25.67 36.71
CA GLU A 30 4.86 24.35 37.21
C GLU A 30 3.61 23.59 37.66
N SER A 31 3.70 22.27 37.49
CA SER A 31 3.34 21.23 38.45
C SER A 31 1.88 21.14 38.92
N LEU A 32 1.23 20.05 38.49
CA LEU A 32 0.43 19.27 39.44
C LEU A 32 0.61 17.77 39.10
N ILE A 33 1.47 17.17 39.90
CA ILE A 33 1.54 15.75 40.17
C ILE A 33 0.26 15.39 40.95
N ASN A 34 -0.49 14.40 40.50
CA ASN A 34 -1.44 13.75 41.35
C ASN A 34 -1.22 12.24 41.30
N GLU A 35 -0.42 11.79 42.25
CA GLU A 35 -0.38 10.41 42.69
C GLU A 35 -1.71 10.07 43.37
N SER A 36 -2.31 8.98 43.02
CA SER A 36 -3.26 8.26 43.83
C SER A 36 -2.97 6.78 43.72
N ASP A 37 -2.20 6.36 44.75
CA ASP A 37 -2.16 4.97 45.19
C ASP A 37 -3.58 4.47 45.46
N ASN A 38 -3.90 3.30 44.96
CA ASN A 38 -4.73 2.40 45.74
C ASN A 38 -4.36 0.94 45.41
N SER A 39 -3.60 0.37 46.30
CA SER A 39 -3.35 -1.03 46.49
C SER A 39 -4.62 -1.73 46.98
N SER A 40 -4.97 -2.84 46.31
CA SER A 40 -5.70 -3.91 46.99
C SER A 40 -5.34 -5.24 46.33
N ALA A 41 -4.58 -5.99 47.05
CA ALA A 41 -4.30 -7.39 46.83
C ALA A 41 -5.48 -8.25 47.33
N THR A 42 -5.85 -9.25 46.56
CA THR A 42 -6.39 -10.55 46.99
C THR A 42 -6.28 -11.47 45.77
N ASP A 43 -5.38 -12.40 45.78
CA ASP A 43 -5.27 -13.70 46.41
C ASP A 43 -5.95 -14.82 45.64
N MET A 44 -5.07 -15.79 45.25
CA MET A 44 -5.34 -17.22 45.09
C MET A 44 -6.29 -17.70 43.95
N ALA A 45 -5.69 -18.31 42.90
CA ALA A 45 -5.81 -19.76 42.72
C ALA A 45 -4.88 -20.30 41.61
N SER A 46 -3.88 -20.98 42.07
CA SER A 46 -3.07 -21.95 41.33
C SER A 46 -3.94 -23.14 40.98
N LEU A 47 -3.98 -23.51 39.71
CA LEU A 47 -4.34 -24.87 39.30
C LEU A 47 -3.26 -25.36 38.33
N ASP A 48 -2.33 -26.00 38.95
CA ASP A 48 -1.41 -26.96 38.38
C ASP A 48 -2.21 -28.13 37.78
N ASN A 49 -1.99 -28.47 36.52
CA ASN A 49 -2.43 -29.72 35.95
C ASN A 49 -1.34 -30.25 35.00
N THR A 50 -0.26 -30.71 35.62
CA THR A 50 0.69 -31.63 35.02
C THR A 50 0.00 -32.97 34.83
N VAL A 51 -0.16 -33.40 33.60
CA VAL A 51 -0.45 -34.81 33.30
C VAL A 51 0.77 -35.38 32.61
N ASP A 52 1.58 -36.02 33.46
CA ASP A 52 2.61 -36.96 33.08
C ASP A 52 1.96 -38.28 32.66
N LEU A 53 2.20 -38.74 31.47
CA LEU A 53 1.93 -40.12 31.06
C LEU A 53 3.11 -40.65 30.28
N THR A 54 4.11 -41.06 31.05
CA THR A 54 5.01 -42.13 30.65
C THR A 54 4.22 -43.44 30.67
N ASN A 55 4.08 -44.09 29.55
CA ASN A 55 3.95 -45.53 29.57
C ASN A 55 4.65 -46.18 28.37
N SER A 56 5.75 -46.80 28.70
CA SER A 56 6.49 -47.78 27.95
C SER A 56 5.71 -49.10 27.98
N SER A 57 5.59 -49.74 26.88
CA SER A 57 5.67 -51.22 26.87
C SER A 57 5.86 -51.74 25.43
N ASP A 58 6.97 -52.39 25.31
CA ASP A 58 7.37 -53.34 24.30
C ASP A 58 6.29 -54.34 23.93
N ILE A 59 6.10 -54.60 22.65
CA ILE A 59 5.78 -55.96 22.20
C ILE A 59 6.56 -56.24 20.92
N ASN A 60 7.53 -57.08 21.11
CA ASN A 60 8.26 -57.81 20.09
C ASN A 60 7.39 -58.99 19.70
N ASP A 61 7.05 -59.16 18.44
CA ASP A 61 6.67 -60.47 17.93
C ASP A 61 7.15 -60.69 16.51
N THR A 62 8.02 -61.61 16.43
CA THR A 62 8.68 -62.19 15.26
C THR A 62 7.70 -63.18 14.63
N ALA A 63 7.39 -63.03 13.36
CA ALA A 63 6.90 -64.12 12.55
C ALA A 63 7.47 -64.05 11.13
N ASP A 64 8.42 -64.90 10.94
CA ASP A 64 9.02 -65.31 9.68
C ASP A 64 8.00 -66.09 8.84
N ILE A 65 7.77 -65.71 7.59
CA ILE A 65 7.26 -66.57 6.55
C ILE A 65 7.94 -66.19 5.21
N SER A 66 8.77 -67.13 4.80
CA SER A 66 9.47 -67.17 3.53
C SER A 66 8.57 -67.35 2.30
N SER A 67 8.99 -66.71 1.22
CA SER A 67 8.97 -67.13 -0.18
C SER A 67 7.67 -67.44 -0.89
N SER A 68 7.34 -66.60 -1.87
CA SER A 68 7.35 -67.06 -3.28
C SER A 68 7.32 -65.88 -4.28
N SER A 69 8.18 -66.02 -5.26
CA SER A 69 8.35 -65.22 -6.45
C SER A 69 7.08 -65.20 -7.27
N ASP A 70 6.62 -64.01 -7.67
CA ASP A 70 6.06 -63.87 -8.99
C ASP A 70 6.28 -62.46 -9.56
N ILE A 71 6.62 -62.43 -10.80
CA ILE A 71 7.02 -61.28 -11.61
C ILE A 71 5.76 -60.54 -12.04
N GLY A 72 5.61 -59.30 -11.61
CA GLY A 72 4.52 -58.39 -12.00
C GLY A 72 5.05 -56.98 -12.08
N GLU A 73 5.33 -56.60 -13.29
CA GLU A 73 5.33 -55.28 -13.92
C GLU A 73 5.35 -54.08 -12.99
N SER A 74 6.52 -53.51 -12.86
CA SER A 74 6.83 -52.24 -12.19
C SER A 74 6.15 -51.10 -12.94
N THR A 75 4.88 -50.81 -12.62
CA THR A 75 4.30 -49.53 -12.97
C THR A 75 4.89 -48.50 -12.06
N SER A 76 5.96 -47.84 -12.49
CA SER A 76 6.46 -46.65 -11.87
C SER A 76 5.37 -45.58 -11.95
N VAL A 77 4.57 -45.47 -10.92
CA VAL A 77 3.78 -44.26 -10.64
C VAL A 77 4.79 -43.17 -10.42
N ASN A 78 5.15 -42.51 -11.51
CA ASN A 78 5.84 -41.23 -11.47
C ASN A 78 4.86 -40.27 -10.82
N ALA A 79 4.88 -40.21 -9.49
CA ALA A 79 4.25 -39.15 -8.75
C ALA A 79 4.98 -37.85 -9.16
N GLN A 80 4.48 -37.23 -10.21
CA GLN A 80 4.84 -35.87 -10.51
C GLN A 80 4.42 -35.04 -9.29
N ILE A 81 5.38 -34.78 -8.42
CA ILE A 81 5.29 -33.71 -7.47
C ILE A 81 5.21 -32.47 -8.36
N SER A 82 4.00 -32.03 -8.62
CA SER A 82 3.76 -30.69 -9.15
C SER A 82 4.26 -29.73 -8.06
N LEU A 83 5.52 -29.37 -8.16
CA LEU A 83 6.01 -28.19 -7.49
C LEU A 83 5.04 -27.09 -7.96
N HIS A 84 4.22 -26.59 -7.04
CA HIS A 84 3.43 -25.42 -7.28
C HIS A 84 4.44 -24.29 -7.52
N LYS A 85 4.80 -24.09 -8.79
CA LYS A 85 5.54 -22.93 -9.23
C LYS A 85 4.62 -21.75 -8.92
N GLY A 86 5.06 -20.88 -8.03
CA GLY A 86 4.36 -19.64 -7.75
C GLY A 86 4.04 -18.88 -9.06
N PRO A 87 3.21 -17.86 -9.01
CA PRO A 87 2.87 -17.09 -10.20
C PRO A 87 4.14 -16.55 -10.87
N GLU A 88 4.18 -16.57 -12.20
CA GLU A 88 5.30 -15.98 -12.93
C GLU A 88 5.21 -14.44 -12.83
N ILE A 89 6.33 -13.83 -12.43
CA ILE A 89 6.50 -12.39 -12.31
C ILE A 89 7.43 -11.94 -13.43
N ASN A 90 6.86 -11.63 -14.58
CA ASN A 90 7.61 -11.30 -15.81
C ASN A 90 6.81 -10.32 -16.68
N PHE A 91 6.41 -9.19 -16.09
CA PHE A 91 5.66 -8.15 -16.80
C PHE A 91 6.41 -7.69 -18.07
N SER A 92 5.65 -7.44 -19.12
CA SER A 92 6.14 -6.93 -20.41
C SER A 92 5.14 -5.95 -21.01
N GLU A 93 5.53 -5.25 -22.06
CA GLU A 93 4.66 -4.30 -22.77
C GLU A 93 3.39 -4.93 -23.34
N ASP A 94 3.42 -6.23 -23.63
CA ASP A 94 2.27 -6.98 -24.13
C ASP A 94 1.37 -7.53 -23.00
N THR A 95 1.74 -7.32 -21.74
CA THR A 95 0.98 -7.85 -20.59
C THR A 95 -0.28 -7.04 -20.37
N LEU A 96 -1.44 -7.67 -20.47
CA LEU A 96 -2.72 -7.06 -20.15
C LEU A 96 -3.02 -7.22 -18.66
N MET A 97 -3.19 -6.10 -17.99
CA MET A 97 -3.63 -6.03 -16.58
C MET A 97 -5.15 -6.18 -16.46
N GLU A 98 -5.66 -6.13 -15.25
CA GLU A 98 -7.07 -5.89 -14.97
C GLU A 98 -7.24 -4.62 -14.13
N TRP A 99 -8.42 -4.02 -14.17
CA TRP A 99 -8.70 -2.86 -13.33
C TRP A 99 -8.58 -3.23 -11.85
N PRO A 100 -7.73 -2.54 -11.08
CA PRO A 100 -7.53 -2.86 -9.66
C PRO A 100 -8.76 -2.53 -8.79
N VAL A 101 -9.63 -1.66 -9.27
CA VAL A 101 -10.91 -1.32 -8.64
C VAL A 101 -11.92 -0.96 -9.73
N ASN A 102 -13.20 -1.13 -9.41
CA ASN A 102 -14.28 -0.80 -10.35
C ASN A 102 -14.68 0.67 -10.16
N GLY A 103 -14.47 1.50 -11.17
CA GLY A 103 -14.78 2.93 -11.13
C GLY A 103 -14.39 3.64 -12.40
N HIS A 104 -14.52 4.96 -12.41
CA HIS A 104 -14.07 5.81 -13.51
C HIS A 104 -12.85 6.65 -13.09
N VAL A 105 -12.04 7.01 -14.04
CA VAL A 105 -10.85 7.84 -13.80
C VAL A 105 -11.29 9.26 -13.47
N LEU A 106 -10.84 9.78 -12.32
CA LEU A 106 -11.05 11.16 -11.86
C LEU A 106 -9.92 12.08 -12.30
N ILE A 107 -8.69 11.59 -12.20
CA ILE A 107 -7.47 12.30 -12.57
C ILE A 107 -6.69 11.38 -13.49
N ASP A 108 -6.43 11.85 -14.70
CA ASP A 108 -5.67 11.12 -15.69
C ASP A 108 -4.16 11.18 -15.44
N TYR A 109 -3.43 10.16 -15.89
CA TYR A 109 -1.99 10.22 -16.02
C TYR A 109 -1.59 11.28 -17.04
N SER A 110 -0.65 12.15 -16.69
CA SER A 110 -0.05 13.08 -17.63
C SER A 110 1.30 13.60 -17.12
N MET A 111 2.36 13.29 -17.84
CA MET A 111 3.72 13.77 -17.56
C MET A 111 4.22 14.78 -18.62
N ASP A 112 3.41 15.09 -19.62
CA ASP A 112 3.70 16.06 -20.67
C ASP A 112 2.82 17.32 -20.59
N GLN A 113 1.63 17.21 -19.97
CA GLN A 113 0.69 18.31 -19.76
C GLN A 113 0.23 18.33 -18.31
N SER A 114 -0.11 19.50 -17.80
CA SER A 114 -0.69 19.62 -16.48
C SER A 114 -2.18 19.29 -16.48
N VAL A 115 -2.62 18.53 -15.48
CA VAL A 115 -4.01 18.24 -15.16
C VAL A 115 -4.44 19.02 -13.92
N TYR A 116 -5.72 19.32 -13.80
CA TYR A 116 -6.28 20.05 -12.67
C TYR A 116 -6.54 19.09 -11.49
N PHE A 117 -6.09 19.49 -10.32
CA PHE A 117 -6.33 18.79 -9.05
C PHE A 117 -7.32 19.62 -8.22
N PRO A 118 -8.59 19.21 -8.10
CA PRO A 118 -9.64 19.98 -7.44
C PRO A 118 -9.31 20.36 -6.00
N THR A 119 -8.93 19.40 -5.16
CA THR A 119 -8.58 19.65 -3.76
C THR A 119 -7.46 20.67 -3.58
N LEU A 120 -6.48 20.68 -4.50
CA LEU A 120 -5.33 21.57 -4.41
C LEU A 120 -5.56 22.92 -5.11
N ASP A 121 -6.63 23.05 -5.90
CA ASP A 121 -6.91 24.17 -6.80
C ASP A 121 -5.67 24.52 -7.65
N GLN A 122 -5.03 23.49 -8.23
CA GLN A 122 -3.76 23.62 -8.96
C GLN A 122 -3.71 22.74 -10.19
N TYR A 123 -2.96 23.22 -11.19
CA TYR A 123 -2.54 22.43 -12.35
C TYR A 123 -1.14 21.90 -12.13
N LYS A 124 -0.97 20.59 -12.20
CA LYS A 124 0.33 19.90 -12.04
C LYS A 124 0.40 18.63 -12.88
N LEU A 125 1.61 18.09 -13.06
CA LEU A 125 1.81 16.79 -13.69
C LEU A 125 1.24 15.69 -12.80
N SER A 126 0.68 14.64 -13.40
CA SER A 126 0.14 13.48 -12.70
C SER A 126 0.89 12.21 -13.11
N PRO A 127 1.72 11.62 -12.24
CA PRO A 127 2.42 10.37 -12.52
C PRO A 127 1.55 9.12 -12.32
N ALA A 128 0.25 9.30 -12.10
CA ALA A 128 -0.69 8.25 -11.76
C ALA A 128 -2.09 8.56 -12.31
N ILE A 129 -2.96 7.58 -12.28
CA ILE A 129 -4.41 7.78 -12.38
C ILE A 129 -5.03 7.73 -10.99
N SER A 130 -6.11 8.49 -10.78
CA SER A 130 -6.99 8.32 -9.62
C SER A 130 -8.31 7.72 -10.08
N VAL A 131 -8.66 6.56 -9.56
CA VAL A 131 -9.88 5.84 -9.96
C VAL A 131 -10.90 5.95 -8.83
N GLN A 132 -12.06 6.55 -9.13
CA GLN A 132 -13.14 6.68 -8.16
C GLN A 132 -13.56 5.30 -7.63
N ALA A 133 -13.73 5.22 -6.33
CA ALA A 133 -14.26 4.02 -5.70
C ALA A 133 -14.96 4.38 -4.39
N VAL A 134 -15.82 3.46 -3.93
CA VAL A 134 -16.46 3.62 -2.61
C VAL A 134 -15.46 3.21 -1.54
N GLU A 135 -15.43 3.95 -0.42
CA GLU A 135 -14.65 3.55 0.77
C GLU A 135 -15.00 2.11 1.19
N GLY A 136 -13.98 1.32 1.46
CA GLY A 136 -14.12 -0.11 1.75
C GLY A 136 -14.31 -1.01 0.52
N ALA A 137 -14.29 -0.47 -0.71
CA ALA A 137 -14.28 -1.30 -1.90
C ALA A 137 -12.99 -2.14 -1.98
N PRO A 138 -13.06 -3.42 -2.37
CA PRO A 138 -11.88 -4.26 -2.50
C PRO A 138 -10.99 -3.76 -3.64
N VAL A 139 -9.70 -3.73 -3.38
CA VAL A 139 -8.65 -3.43 -4.37
C VAL A 139 -7.92 -4.72 -4.66
N VAL A 140 -7.84 -5.08 -5.94
CA VAL A 140 -7.17 -6.30 -6.38
C VAL A 140 -5.85 -5.99 -7.08
N SER A 141 -4.93 -6.94 -7.03
CA SER A 141 -3.70 -6.85 -7.80
C SER A 141 -4.01 -6.89 -9.30
N ALA A 142 -3.62 -5.86 -10.03
CA ALA A 142 -3.87 -5.75 -11.47
C ALA A 142 -3.12 -6.81 -12.29
N VAL A 143 -2.05 -7.37 -11.73
CA VAL A 143 -1.17 -8.37 -12.37
C VAL A 143 -0.39 -9.13 -11.31
N ASN A 144 0.24 -10.25 -11.66
CA ASN A 144 1.14 -10.97 -10.76
C ASN A 144 2.33 -10.10 -10.35
N GLY A 145 2.69 -10.11 -9.06
CA GLY A 145 3.82 -9.34 -8.56
C GLY A 145 4.24 -9.77 -7.17
N THR A 146 5.32 -9.19 -6.69
CA THR A 146 5.77 -9.32 -5.30
C THR A 146 5.65 -7.97 -4.60
N VAL A 147 5.11 -7.94 -3.40
CA VAL A 147 5.04 -6.73 -2.58
C VAL A 147 6.46 -6.31 -2.21
N TYR A 148 6.88 -5.18 -2.73
CA TYR A 148 8.22 -4.62 -2.51
C TYR A 148 8.27 -3.78 -1.24
N SER A 149 7.31 -2.86 -1.07
CA SER A 149 7.21 -2.02 0.12
C SER A 149 5.77 -1.65 0.45
N ILE A 150 5.53 -1.40 1.73
CA ILE A 150 4.30 -0.83 2.26
C ILE A 150 4.66 0.43 3.04
N GLU A 151 4.19 1.58 2.57
CA GLU A 151 4.50 2.87 3.14
C GLU A 151 3.23 3.62 3.51
N ASN A 152 3.34 4.58 4.42
CA ASN A 152 2.27 5.52 4.70
C ASN A 152 2.78 6.95 4.55
N ASN A 153 2.16 7.72 3.68
CA ASN A 153 2.51 9.11 3.45
C ASN A 153 1.28 10.02 3.44
N ALA A 154 1.49 11.32 3.60
CA ALA A 154 0.39 12.28 3.72
C ALA A 154 -0.46 12.39 2.44
N GLN A 155 0.11 12.20 1.27
CA GLN A 155 -0.58 12.41 0.00
C GLN A 155 -1.40 11.19 -0.41
N THR A 156 -0.78 10.01 -0.46
CA THR A 156 -1.40 8.77 -0.95
C THR A 156 -1.76 7.77 0.16
N GLY A 157 -1.67 8.20 1.44
CA GLY A 157 -2.00 7.33 2.58
C GLY A 157 -1.18 6.06 2.61
N THR A 158 -1.80 4.96 3.02
CA THR A 158 -1.17 3.64 2.95
C THR A 158 -1.02 3.22 1.49
N THR A 159 0.20 2.94 1.11
CA THR A 159 0.60 2.71 -0.28
C THR A 159 1.41 1.42 -0.39
N VAL A 160 0.98 0.52 -1.25
CA VAL A 160 1.65 -0.74 -1.58
C VAL A 160 2.36 -0.58 -2.92
N THR A 161 3.65 -0.86 -2.95
CA THR A 161 4.44 -0.95 -4.18
C THR A 161 4.72 -2.42 -4.48
N MET A 162 4.43 -2.86 -5.69
CA MET A 162 4.67 -4.22 -6.16
C MET A 162 5.70 -4.24 -7.28
N GLU A 163 6.65 -5.15 -7.19
CA GLU A 163 7.57 -5.51 -8.27
C GLU A 163 6.89 -6.48 -9.24
N LEU A 164 6.90 -6.14 -10.52
CA LEU A 164 6.26 -6.92 -11.57
C LEU A 164 7.26 -7.67 -12.45
N GLY A 165 8.55 -7.52 -12.17
CA GLY A 165 9.65 -8.02 -13.00
C GLY A 165 10.05 -7.06 -14.13
N ASN A 166 11.20 -7.31 -14.73
CA ASN A 166 11.72 -6.54 -15.86
C ASN A 166 11.78 -5.01 -15.63
N GLY A 167 11.95 -4.55 -14.37
CA GLY A 167 12.00 -3.14 -14.00
C GLY A 167 10.65 -2.44 -13.93
N TYR A 168 9.54 -3.18 -14.03
CA TYR A 168 8.20 -2.63 -13.87
C TYR A 168 7.73 -2.71 -12.41
N GLN A 169 7.06 -1.65 -11.98
CA GLN A 169 6.41 -1.56 -10.67
C GLN A 169 4.97 -1.06 -10.82
N ALA A 170 4.07 -1.58 -9.99
CA ALA A 170 2.73 -1.03 -9.77
C ALA A 170 2.63 -0.48 -8.36
N ILE A 171 1.96 0.66 -8.19
CA ILE A 171 1.82 1.39 -6.94
C ILE A 171 0.34 1.63 -6.68
N TYR A 172 -0.14 1.16 -5.55
CA TYR A 172 -1.53 1.26 -5.12
C TYR A 172 -1.59 2.10 -3.85
N GLY A 173 -2.14 3.29 -3.91
CA GLY A 173 -2.26 4.20 -2.77
C GLY A 173 -3.70 4.43 -2.34
N GLN A 174 -3.87 5.07 -1.18
CA GLN A 174 -5.14 5.31 -0.50
C GLN A 174 -5.82 4.00 -0.08
N LEU A 175 -5.03 3.08 0.47
CA LEU A 175 -5.48 1.78 0.95
C LEU A 175 -5.71 1.76 2.46
N THR A 176 -6.56 0.85 2.89
CA THR A 176 -6.76 0.42 4.29
C THR A 176 -6.89 -1.09 4.35
N ASP A 177 -6.84 -1.66 5.55
CA ASP A 177 -7.08 -3.09 5.81
C ASP A 177 -6.37 -4.00 4.80
N LEU A 178 -5.03 -3.89 4.76
CA LEU A 178 -4.21 -4.66 3.82
C LEU A 178 -4.28 -6.16 4.10
N ASP A 179 -4.49 -6.95 3.04
CA ASP A 179 -4.47 -8.41 3.06
C ASP A 179 -3.09 -8.99 2.64
N VAL A 180 -2.08 -8.12 2.50
CA VAL A 180 -0.73 -8.49 2.06
C VAL A 180 0.34 -7.88 2.96
N ALA A 181 1.52 -8.51 2.97
CA ALA A 181 2.72 -8.03 3.66
C ALA A 181 3.90 -7.91 2.68
N GLU A 182 4.93 -7.16 3.09
CA GLU A 182 6.16 -7.05 2.30
C GLU A 182 6.80 -8.42 2.08
N GLY A 183 7.19 -8.68 0.84
CA GLY A 183 7.73 -9.95 0.38
C GLY A 183 6.70 -10.97 -0.10
N ASP A 184 5.41 -10.73 0.07
CA ASP A 184 4.37 -11.63 -0.43
C ASP A 184 4.33 -11.64 -1.95
N THR A 185 4.13 -12.82 -2.51
CA THR A 185 3.86 -12.99 -3.94
C THR A 185 2.35 -13.04 -4.17
N VAL A 186 1.84 -12.11 -4.94
CA VAL A 186 0.42 -11.89 -5.19
C VAL A 186 0.07 -12.24 -6.64
N THR A 187 -1.02 -12.98 -6.83
CA THR A 187 -1.54 -13.26 -8.17
C THR A 187 -2.50 -12.18 -8.63
N LYS A 188 -2.57 -11.97 -9.93
CA LYS A 188 -3.58 -11.12 -10.57
C LYS A 188 -4.98 -11.45 -10.05
N GLY A 189 -5.77 -10.43 -9.70
CA GLY A 189 -7.12 -10.56 -9.16
C GLY A 189 -7.23 -10.87 -7.66
N SER A 190 -6.10 -11.12 -6.97
CA SER A 190 -6.13 -11.29 -5.52
C SER A 190 -6.33 -9.95 -4.81
N ILE A 191 -7.13 -9.92 -3.76
CA ILE A 191 -7.32 -8.72 -2.94
C ILE A 191 -6.01 -8.38 -2.25
N ILE A 192 -5.61 -7.11 -2.31
CA ILE A 192 -4.42 -6.56 -1.63
C ILE A 192 -4.79 -5.66 -0.47
N GLY A 193 -6.01 -5.17 -0.42
CA GLY A 193 -6.56 -4.28 0.60
C GLY A 193 -7.84 -3.65 0.13
N TYR A 194 -8.23 -2.56 0.78
CA TYR A 194 -9.50 -1.88 0.51
C TYR A 194 -9.27 -0.38 0.35
N VAL A 195 -10.17 0.29 -0.36
CA VAL A 195 -10.10 1.75 -0.57
C VAL A 195 -10.33 2.45 0.76
N ALA A 196 -9.41 3.33 1.15
CA ALA A 196 -9.51 4.14 2.35
C ALA A 196 -10.42 5.36 2.17
N ALA A 197 -10.76 6.02 3.27
CA ALA A 197 -11.22 7.41 3.23
C ALA A 197 -10.15 8.28 2.55
N PRO A 198 -10.56 9.31 1.79
CA PRO A 198 -9.59 10.14 1.05
C PRO A 198 -8.66 10.87 2.02
N THR A 199 -7.39 11.00 1.62
CA THR A 199 -6.49 11.89 2.35
C THR A 199 -6.91 13.36 2.16
N ILE A 200 -6.32 14.27 2.94
CA ILE A 200 -6.59 15.71 2.79
C ILE A 200 -6.23 16.26 1.41
N TYR A 201 -5.44 15.53 0.62
CA TYR A 201 -5.03 15.91 -0.74
C TYR A 201 -6.05 15.48 -1.82
N TYR A 202 -7.10 14.74 -1.44
CA TYR A 202 -8.14 14.23 -2.32
C TYR A 202 -9.55 14.44 -1.74
N SER A 203 -9.72 15.44 -0.85
CA SER A 203 -10.99 15.69 -0.17
C SER A 203 -12.13 16.08 -1.11
N GLU A 204 -11.86 16.81 -2.20
CA GLU A 204 -12.83 17.18 -3.22
C GLU A 204 -13.07 16.05 -4.23
N GLU A 205 -12.03 15.28 -4.56
CA GLU A 205 -12.11 14.10 -5.41
C GLU A 205 -12.89 12.96 -4.75
N GLY A 206 -12.87 12.92 -3.41
CA GLY A 206 -13.49 11.86 -2.61
C GLY A 206 -12.68 10.57 -2.61
N SER A 207 -13.28 9.48 -2.11
CA SER A 207 -12.62 8.18 -2.02
C SER A 207 -12.25 7.65 -3.42
N ASN A 208 -10.99 7.31 -3.57
CA ASN A 208 -10.43 6.85 -4.83
C ASN A 208 -9.19 5.99 -4.59
N LEU A 209 -8.85 5.17 -5.56
CA LEU A 209 -7.58 4.46 -5.62
C LEU A 209 -6.57 5.31 -6.39
N TYR A 210 -5.44 5.63 -5.77
CA TYR A 210 -4.26 6.12 -6.47
C TYR A 210 -3.57 4.93 -7.12
N PHE A 211 -3.47 4.91 -8.45
CA PHE A 211 -2.81 3.82 -9.18
C PHE A 211 -1.76 4.36 -10.14
N ALA A 212 -0.51 3.97 -9.91
CA ALA A 212 0.63 4.38 -10.72
C ALA A 212 1.43 3.18 -11.21
N MET A 213 2.12 3.38 -12.32
CA MET A 213 3.12 2.44 -12.82
C MET A 213 4.45 3.14 -13.06
N LYS A 214 5.53 2.37 -12.89
CA LYS A 214 6.88 2.80 -13.23
C LYS A 214 7.59 1.74 -14.06
N LYS A 215 8.47 2.21 -14.93
CA LYS A 215 9.45 1.40 -15.65
C LYS A 215 10.85 1.95 -15.38
N ASP A 216 11.73 1.14 -14.81
CA ASP A 216 13.10 1.52 -14.45
C ASP A 216 13.14 2.82 -13.62
N GLY A 217 12.13 3.02 -12.75
CA GLY A 217 11.98 4.19 -11.88
C GLY A 217 11.22 5.37 -12.48
N GLU A 218 10.99 5.41 -13.79
CA GLU A 218 10.28 6.48 -14.47
C GLU A 218 8.78 6.19 -14.54
N PRO A 219 7.90 7.19 -14.31
CA PRO A 219 6.47 7.02 -14.43
C PRO A 219 6.04 6.66 -15.85
N ILE A 220 5.12 5.72 -15.97
CA ILE A 220 4.50 5.34 -17.25
C ILE A 220 2.98 5.32 -17.10
N ASP A 221 2.27 5.48 -18.21
CA ASP A 221 0.80 5.51 -18.23
C ASP A 221 0.20 4.13 -17.97
N PRO A 222 -0.52 3.94 -16.84
CA PRO A 222 -1.16 2.67 -16.51
C PRO A 222 -2.27 2.28 -17.48
N ILE A 223 -2.95 3.27 -18.09
CA ILE A 223 -4.07 3.04 -19.02
C ILE A 223 -3.64 2.21 -20.22
N THR A 224 -2.39 2.35 -20.65
CA THR A 224 -1.84 1.58 -21.78
C THR A 224 -1.94 0.06 -21.57
N TYR A 225 -1.97 -0.40 -20.32
CA TYR A 225 -1.97 -1.83 -19.96
C TYR A 225 -3.33 -2.32 -19.42
N LEU A 226 -4.29 -1.43 -19.24
CA LEU A 226 -5.64 -1.73 -18.77
C LEU A 226 -6.59 -2.00 -19.96
N PRO A 227 -7.62 -2.89 -19.80
CA PRO A 227 -8.56 -3.22 -20.86
C PRO A 227 -9.59 -2.13 -21.14
#